data_ab203df82ffa49d70c9e846bd6cc7fe3
#
_entry.id   ab203df82ffa49d70c9e846bd6cc7fe3
#
_cell.length_a   1.000
_cell.length_b   1.000
_cell.length_c   1.000
_cell.angle_alpha   90.00
_cell.angle_beta   90.00
_cell.angle_gamma   90.00
#
_symmetry.space_group_name_H-M   'P 1'
#
loop_
_entity.id
_entity.type
_entity.pdbx_description
1 polymer ?
#
loop_
_entity_poly.entity_id
_entity_poly.type
_entity_poly.pdbx_seq_one_letter_code
_entity_poly.pdbx_strand_id
1 'polypeptide(L)'
;MSIHKAVLIITAAFAILLVPHSSRAQLAKGPLANVRSIKCTFPVMAVGTWGDKEPEVKVKPPTEPTMQFDAINTDEGTAELKSGYGKYDIIVRYSGGYLHFIQSFLDGPLRVTTVLEKKTASGKFKAVHSRHELTDFALIGFTSSPEQYYGECEILQ
;
A
#
# COMPACT_ATOMS: atom_id res chain seq x y z
N MET A 1 -52.86 -5.12 52.33
CA MET A 1 -52.61 -5.03 50.87
C MET A 1 -51.18 -4.61 50.66
N SER A 2 -50.43 -5.43 50.02
CA SER A 2 -48.99 -5.69 50.19
C SER A 2 -48.10 -4.60 49.61
N ILE A 3 -47.18 -4.04 50.39
CA ILE A 3 -46.16 -3.02 50.05
C ILE A 3 -44.99 -3.63 49.36
N HIS A 4 -44.99 -4.95 49.09
CA HIS A 4 -43.79 -5.69 48.52
C HIS A 4 -43.74 -5.75 47.04
N LYS A 5 -44.61 -5.16 46.25
CA LYS A 5 -44.62 -5.19 44.80
C LYS A 5 -44.04 -3.94 44.10
N ALA A 6 -43.74 -2.88 44.85
CA ALA A 6 -43.25 -1.62 44.29
C ALA A 6 -41.71 -1.49 44.23
N VAL A 7 -40.96 -2.38 44.91
CA VAL A 7 -39.48 -2.26 45.03
C VAL A 7 -38.74 -2.99 43.90
N LEU A 8 -39.41 -3.89 43.16
CA LEU A 8 -38.73 -4.74 42.16
C LEU A 8 -38.59 -4.13 40.74
N ILE A 9 -39.19 -2.97 40.49
CA ILE A 9 -39.19 -2.36 39.15
C ILE A 9 -38.12 -1.27 38.98
N ILE A 10 -37.51 -0.78 40.04
CA ILE A 10 -36.54 0.34 39.99
C ILE A 10 -35.08 -0.14 39.75
N THR A 11 -34.78 -1.41 39.98
CA THR A 11 -33.39 -1.95 39.81
C THR A 11 -33.02 -2.41 38.40
N ALA A 12 -33.97 -2.50 37.48
CA ALA A 12 -33.72 -2.95 36.12
C ALA A 12 -33.33 -1.82 35.11
N ALA A 13 -33.52 -0.56 35.51
CA ALA A 13 -33.30 0.59 34.58
C ALA A 13 -31.88 1.19 34.61
N PHE A 14 -30.99 0.74 35.51
CA PHE A 14 -29.68 1.38 35.70
C PHE A 14 -28.49 0.58 35.10
N ALA A 15 -28.74 -0.57 34.45
CA ALA A 15 -27.70 -1.44 33.93
C ALA A 15 -27.33 -1.21 32.42
N ILE A 16 -27.95 -0.23 31.75
CA ILE A 16 -27.79 -0.05 30.30
C ILE A 16 -26.76 1.04 29.92
N LEU A 17 -26.13 1.73 30.88
CA LEU A 17 -25.26 2.88 30.58
C LEU A 17 -23.74 2.61 30.62
N LEU A 18 -23.29 1.37 30.70
CA LEU A 18 -21.87 1.02 30.65
C LEU A 18 -21.54 0.19 29.42
N VAL A 19 -21.98 0.61 28.23
CA VAL A 19 -21.36 0.14 27.00
C VAL A 19 -20.03 0.91 26.86
N PRO A 20 -18.86 0.25 26.99
CA PRO A 20 -17.62 0.93 26.70
C PRO A 20 -17.67 1.34 25.24
N HIS A 21 -17.79 2.65 25.00
CA HIS A 21 -17.50 3.20 23.69
C HIS A 21 -16.04 2.88 23.43
N SER A 22 -15.78 1.82 22.68
CA SER A 22 -14.45 1.55 22.11
C SER A 22 -14.11 2.76 21.25
N SER A 23 -13.49 3.77 21.84
CA SER A 23 -12.83 4.84 21.11
C SER A 23 -11.79 4.14 20.26
N ARG A 24 -12.14 3.82 18.98
CA ARG A 24 -11.12 3.54 17.99
C ARG A 24 -10.25 4.78 17.99
N ALA A 25 -9.09 4.69 18.64
CA ALA A 25 -8.06 5.70 18.55
C ALA A 25 -7.83 5.90 17.07
N GLN A 26 -8.34 7.01 16.53
CA GLN A 26 -8.14 7.38 15.14
C GLN A 26 -6.67 7.72 15.07
N LEU A 27 -5.85 6.75 14.64
CA LEU A 27 -4.42 6.96 14.42
C LEU A 27 -4.31 8.23 13.57
N ALA A 28 -3.57 9.22 14.08
CA ALA A 28 -3.37 10.47 13.37
C ALA A 28 -2.88 10.15 11.95
N LYS A 29 -3.62 10.62 10.95
CA LYS A 29 -3.25 10.42 9.55
C LYS A 29 -1.89 11.07 9.31
N GLY A 30 -0.91 10.30 8.88
CA GLY A 30 0.43 10.79 8.56
C GLY A 30 0.50 11.57 7.23
N PRO A 31 1.68 12.08 6.85
CA PRO A 31 1.85 12.92 5.67
C PRO A 31 1.48 12.25 4.35
N LEU A 32 1.52 10.91 4.27
CA LEU A 32 1.13 10.17 3.06
C LEU A 32 -0.38 9.96 2.93
N ALA A 33 -1.17 10.21 3.98
CA ALA A 33 -2.61 9.97 3.96
C ALA A 33 -3.39 10.84 2.98
N ASN A 34 -2.92 12.07 2.75
CA ASN A 34 -3.60 13.07 1.92
C ASN A 34 -2.78 13.48 0.67
N VAL A 35 -1.74 12.70 0.34
CA VAL A 35 -0.93 12.97 -0.85
C VAL A 35 -1.77 12.83 -2.11
N ARG A 36 -1.57 13.72 -3.09
CA ARG A 36 -2.29 13.72 -4.38
C ARG A 36 -1.42 13.28 -5.55
N SER A 37 -0.12 13.49 -5.44
CA SER A 37 0.85 13.07 -6.44
C SER A 37 2.19 12.76 -5.78
N ILE A 38 2.83 11.69 -6.23
CA ILE A 38 4.11 11.24 -5.70
C ILE A 38 4.96 10.65 -6.84
N LYS A 39 6.26 10.95 -6.81
CA LYS A 39 7.22 10.38 -7.75
C LYS A 39 8.22 9.52 -7.00
N CYS A 40 8.43 8.30 -7.49
CA CYS A 40 9.35 7.34 -6.92
C CYS A 40 10.52 7.08 -7.87
N THR A 41 11.71 6.92 -7.30
CA THR A 41 12.93 6.55 -8.05
C THR A 41 13.57 5.35 -7.37
N PHE A 42 13.89 4.32 -8.15
CA PHE A 42 14.42 3.04 -7.69
C PHE A 42 15.78 2.77 -8.33
N PRO A 43 16.90 3.12 -7.68
CA PRO A 43 18.24 2.92 -8.24
C PRO A 43 18.73 1.47 -8.22
N VAL A 44 18.09 0.61 -7.43
CA VAL A 44 18.53 -0.79 -7.20
C VAL A 44 17.35 -1.74 -7.41
N MET A 45 17.62 -2.85 -8.10
CA MET A 45 16.66 -3.92 -8.34
C MET A 45 17.28 -5.28 -8.03
N ALA A 46 16.54 -6.15 -7.35
CA ALA A 46 16.82 -7.55 -7.18
C ALA A 46 15.92 -8.36 -8.11
N VAL A 47 16.48 -9.31 -8.85
CA VAL A 47 15.77 -10.20 -9.77
C VAL A 47 15.89 -11.61 -9.26
N GLY A 48 14.76 -12.28 -9.03
CA GLY A 48 14.71 -13.68 -8.68
C GLY A 48 14.62 -14.56 -9.94
N THR A 49 15.42 -15.59 -10.02
CA THR A 49 15.37 -16.61 -11.10
C THR A 49 15.39 -18.01 -10.49
N TRP A 50 14.79 -18.95 -11.17
CA TRP A 50 14.92 -20.37 -10.85
C TRP A 50 15.88 -21.00 -11.85
N GLY A 51 17.08 -21.36 -11.37
CA GLY A 51 17.99 -22.22 -12.11
C GLY A 51 17.54 -23.68 -12.05
N ASP A 52 18.31 -24.58 -12.63
CA ASP A 52 17.99 -26.03 -12.68
C ASP A 52 17.92 -26.70 -11.28
N LYS A 53 18.47 -26.08 -10.25
CA LYS A 53 18.57 -26.68 -8.90
C LYS A 53 18.02 -25.78 -7.79
N GLU A 54 18.37 -24.51 -7.79
CA GLU A 54 18.10 -23.61 -6.67
C GLU A 54 17.64 -22.22 -7.18
N PRO A 55 16.76 -21.53 -6.44
CA PRO A 55 16.44 -20.15 -6.73
C PRO A 55 17.67 -19.25 -6.50
N GLU A 56 17.89 -18.30 -7.40
CA GLU A 56 18.98 -17.33 -7.33
C GLU A 56 18.42 -15.91 -7.30
N VAL A 57 19.11 -14.99 -6.64
CA VAL A 57 18.81 -13.56 -6.67
C VAL A 57 20.03 -12.79 -7.18
N LYS A 58 19.80 -11.95 -8.18
CA LYS A 58 20.83 -11.05 -8.75
C LYS A 58 20.42 -9.60 -8.54
N VAL A 59 21.38 -8.77 -8.13
CA VAL A 59 21.18 -7.32 -7.98
C VAL A 59 21.73 -6.61 -9.20
N LYS A 60 20.92 -5.69 -9.78
CA LYS A 60 21.31 -4.89 -10.94
C LYS A 60 20.56 -3.54 -10.94
N PRO A 61 21.04 -2.54 -11.72
CA PRO A 61 20.27 -1.33 -11.94
C PRO A 61 19.01 -1.66 -12.77
N PRO A 62 17.85 -1.03 -12.50
CA PRO A 62 16.65 -1.19 -13.31
C PRO A 62 16.75 -0.41 -14.63
N THR A 63 16.03 -0.87 -15.65
CA THR A 63 15.93 -0.18 -16.95
C THR A 63 15.05 1.07 -16.84
N GLU A 64 13.96 0.98 -16.08
CA GLU A 64 13.03 2.09 -15.82
C GLU A 64 12.97 2.38 -14.32
N PRO A 65 13.86 3.27 -13.83
CA PRO A 65 14.00 3.49 -12.38
C PRO A 65 12.92 4.41 -11.79
N THR A 66 12.02 4.97 -12.59
CA THR A 66 11.10 6.03 -12.14
C THR A 66 9.64 5.66 -12.38
N MET A 67 8.80 5.92 -11.38
CA MET A 67 7.34 5.79 -11.44
C MET A 67 6.70 7.05 -10.86
N GLN A 68 5.58 7.50 -11.45
CA GLN A 68 4.79 8.61 -10.93
C GLN A 68 3.35 8.16 -10.72
N PHE A 69 2.83 8.48 -9.55
CA PHE A 69 1.45 8.22 -9.15
C PHE A 69 0.74 9.54 -8.97
N ASP A 70 -0.39 9.72 -9.66
CA ASP A 70 -1.20 10.93 -9.65
C ASP A 70 -2.65 10.63 -9.28
N ALA A 71 -3.46 11.68 -9.13
CA ALA A 71 -4.87 11.59 -8.79
C ALA A 71 -5.14 10.66 -7.58
N ILE A 72 -4.20 10.65 -6.62
CA ILE A 72 -4.26 9.77 -5.46
C ILE A 72 -5.43 10.17 -4.57
N ASN A 73 -6.35 9.23 -4.34
CA ASN A 73 -7.48 9.36 -3.43
C ASN A 73 -7.51 8.15 -2.48
N THR A 74 -6.95 8.33 -1.29
CA THR A 74 -6.86 7.25 -0.29
C THR A 74 -8.20 6.89 0.34
N ASP A 75 -9.19 7.79 0.31
CA ASP A 75 -10.53 7.55 0.86
C ASP A 75 -11.35 6.68 -0.13
N GLU A 76 -11.28 6.94 -1.43
CA GLU A 76 -11.91 6.12 -2.47
C GLU A 76 -11.07 4.90 -2.84
N GLY A 77 -9.78 4.94 -2.58
CA GLY A 77 -8.85 3.85 -2.89
C GLY A 77 -8.39 3.83 -4.35
N THR A 78 -8.36 4.97 -5.02
CA THR A 78 -8.02 5.12 -6.45
C THR A 78 -6.77 5.96 -6.66
N ALA A 79 -6.02 5.66 -7.71
CA ALA A 79 -4.89 6.47 -8.18
C ALA A 79 -4.60 6.16 -9.66
N GLU A 80 -3.82 7.02 -10.33
CA GLU A 80 -3.28 6.78 -11.68
C GLU A 80 -1.78 6.50 -11.60
N LEU A 81 -1.31 5.44 -12.22
CA LEU A 81 0.12 5.20 -12.48
C LEU A 81 0.48 5.75 -13.85
N LYS A 82 1.47 6.62 -13.91
CA LYS A 82 2.13 7.02 -15.17
C LYS A 82 3.41 6.21 -15.36
N SER A 83 3.51 5.58 -16.51
CA SER A 83 4.70 4.83 -16.95
C SER A 83 5.08 5.20 -18.38
N GLY A 84 6.20 4.69 -18.87
CA GLY A 84 6.60 4.83 -20.28
C GLY A 84 5.60 4.23 -21.28
N TYR A 85 4.69 3.37 -20.82
CA TYR A 85 3.67 2.69 -21.64
C TYR A 85 2.26 3.30 -21.53
N GLY A 86 2.08 4.39 -20.78
CA GLY A 86 0.81 5.09 -20.65
C GLY A 86 0.37 5.32 -19.21
N LYS A 87 -0.95 5.56 -19.06
CA LYS A 87 -1.61 5.75 -17.78
C LYS A 87 -2.47 4.55 -17.45
N TYR A 88 -2.47 4.15 -16.20
CA TYR A 88 -3.24 3.02 -15.70
C TYR A 88 -3.96 3.40 -14.41
N ASP A 89 -5.24 3.09 -14.32
CA ASP A 89 -5.98 3.16 -13.06
C ASP A 89 -5.55 2.04 -12.15
N ILE A 90 -5.22 2.38 -10.91
CA ILE A 90 -4.72 1.43 -9.91
C ILE A 90 -5.42 1.63 -8.58
N ILE A 91 -5.30 0.63 -7.72
CA ILE A 91 -5.81 0.67 -6.35
C ILE A 91 -4.78 1.33 -5.45
N VAL A 92 -5.23 2.25 -4.59
CA VAL A 92 -4.40 2.78 -3.50
C VAL A 92 -5.00 2.42 -2.14
N ARG A 93 -4.11 2.15 -1.16
CA ARG A 93 -4.48 1.93 0.24
C ARG A 93 -3.47 2.61 1.15
N TYR A 94 -3.99 3.33 2.14
CA TYR A 94 -3.16 3.90 3.20
C TYR A 94 -3.55 3.28 4.54
N SER A 95 -2.56 2.81 5.29
CA SER A 95 -2.74 2.28 6.64
C SER A 95 -1.43 2.30 7.43
N GLY A 96 -1.45 2.79 8.66
CA GLY A 96 -0.35 2.68 9.61
C GLY A 96 0.99 3.27 9.13
N GLY A 97 0.98 4.32 8.31
CA GLY A 97 2.19 4.93 7.74
C GLY A 97 2.72 4.22 6.49
N TYR A 98 1.92 3.36 5.87
CA TYR A 98 2.19 2.70 4.60
C TYR A 98 1.20 3.18 3.54
N LEU A 99 1.70 3.64 2.41
CA LEU A 99 0.91 3.94 1.23
C LEU A 99 1.21 2.89 0.17
N HIS A 100 0.23 2.07 -0.16
CA HIS A 100 0.34 0.99 -1.13
C HIS A 100 -0.37 1.37 -2.42
N PHE A 101 0.32 1.19 -3.55
CA PHE A 101 -0.23 1.24 -4.90
C PHE A 101 -0.23 -0.18 -5.46
N ILE A 102 -1.40 -0.67 -5.88
CA ILE A 102 -1.60 -2.06 -6.28
C ILE A 102 -2.15 -2.08 -7.69
N GLN A 103 -1.44 -2.75 -8.59
CA GLN A 103 -1.86 -3.02 -9.95
C GLN A 103 -1.96 -4.53 -10.13
N SER A 104 -3.17 -5.01 -10.35
CA SER A 104 -3.46 -6.42 -10.63
C SER A 104 -3.98 -6.54 -12.06
N PHE A 105 -3.40 -7.45 -12.82
CA PHE A 105 -3.81 -7.74 -14.18
C PHE A 105 -4.71 -8.97 -14.21
N LEU A 106 -5.65 -9.00 -15.14
CA LEU A 106 -6.60 -10.12 -15.29
C LEU A 106 -5.88 -11.47 -15.54
N ASP A 107 -4.73 -11.41 -16.21
CA ASP A 107 -3.93 -12.59 -16.56
C ASP A 107 -2.94 -13.02 -15.49
N GLY A 108 -3.05 -12.48 -14.28
CA GLY A 108 -2.34 -12.96 -13.11
C GLY A 108 -1.21 -12.07 -12.55
N PRO A 109 -0.43 -11.29 -13.34
CA PRO A 109 0.62 -10.45 -12.79
C PRO A 109 0.13 -9.48 -11.72
N LEU A 110 0.93 -9.33 -10.65
CA LEU A 110 0.67 -8.42 -9.57
C LEU A 110 1.87 -7.50 -9.37
N ARG A 111 1.62 -6.18 -9.29
CA ARG A 111 2.64 -5.17 -8.97
C ARG A 111 2.21 -4.38 -7.76
N VAL A 112 3.11 -4.19 -6.82
CA VAL A 112 2.86 -3.44 -5.59
C VAL A 112 3.99 -2.45 -5.35
N THR A 113 3.64 -1.16 -5.24
CA THR A 113 4.57 -0.15 -4.74
C THR A 113 4.14 0.23 -3.34
N THR A 114 5.06 0.15 -2.39
CA THR A 114 4.85 0.57 -1.00
C THR A 114 5.75 1.74 -0.67
N VAL A 115 5.15 2.86 -0.27
CA VAL A 115 5.85 4.03 0.27
C VAL A 115 5.67 4.05 1.77
N LEU A 116 6.78 4.19 2.50
CA LEU A 116 6.81 4.16 3.96
C LEU A 116 6.96 5.58 4.51
N GLU A 117 6.27 5.90 5.58
CA GLU A 117 6.47 7.16 6.33
C GLU A 117 7.79 7.16 7.11
N LYS A 118 8.84 6.67 6.45
CA LYS A 118 10.22 6.67 6.94
C LYS A 118 11.10 7.36 5.92
N LYS A 119 11.92 8.30 6.39
CA LYS A 119 12.79 9.09 5.53
C LYS A 119 14.11 8.37 5.23
N THR A 120 14.62 8.63 4.01
CA THR A 120 16.01 8.35 3.62
C THR A 120 16.92 9.48 4.11
N ALA A 121 18.22 9.34 3.91
CA ALA A 121 19.18 10.42 4.18
C ALA A 121 18.94 11.68 3.33
N SER A 122 18.34 11.54 2.14
CA SER A 122 17.95 12.65 1.26
C SER A 122 16.68 13.37 1.71
N GLY A 123 16.01 12.90 2.79
CA GLY A 123 14.75 13.46 3.29
C GLY A 123 13.50 12.97 2.55
N LYS A 124 13.63 12.12 1.53
CA LYS A 124 12.53 11.50 0.79
C LYS A 124 11.97 10.29 1.53
N PHE A 125 10.80 9.80 1.16
CA PHE A 125 10.18 8.61 1.74
C PHE A 125 10.80 7.34 1.19
N LYS A 126 11.14 6.37 2.04
CA LYS A 126 11.58 5.04 1.60
C LYS A 126 10.49 4.35 0.80
N ALA A 127 10.88 3.61 -0.23
CA ALA A 127 9.94 2.90 -1.07
C ALA A 127 10.49 1.54 -1.55
N VAL A 128 9.57 0.61 -1.73
CA VAL A 128 9.81 -0.70 -2.35
C VAL A 128 8.75 -0.91 -3.42
N HIS A 129 9.17 -1.39 -4.60
CA HIS A 129 8.27 -1.83 -5.65
C HIS A 129 8.54 -3.30 -5.95
N SER A 130 7.50 -4.12 -6.02
CA SER A 130 7.59 -5.54 -6.30
C SER A 130 6.76 -5.90 -7.51
N ARG A 131 7.32 -6.72 -8.40
CA ARG A 131 6.66 -7.30 -9.57
C ARG A 131 6.64 -8.81 -9.40
N HIS A 132 5.44 -9.36 -9.31
CA HIS A 132 5.19 -10.79 -9.20
C HIS A 132 4.80 -11.33 -10.57
N GLU A 133 5.77 -11.39 -11.47
CA GLU A 133 5.61 -11.82 -12.86
C GLU A 133 6.59 -12.96 -13.14
N LEU A 134 6.11 -13.96 -13.85
CA LEU A 134 6.93 -15.04 -14.42
C LEU A 134 6.32 -15.40 -15.77
N THR A 135 7.02 -15.09 -16.86
CA THR A 135 6.54 -15.37 -18.22
C THR A 135 7.63 -16.10 -19.02
N ASP A 136 7.23 -17.08 -19.80
CA ASP A 136 8.14 -17.88 -20.67
C ASP A 136 8.53 -17.12 -21.94
N PHE A 137 7.89 -16.00 -22.23
CA PHE A 137 8.14 -15.18 -23.42
C PHE A 137 8.18 -13.70 -23.06
N ALA A 138 8.99 -12.95 -23.83
CA ALA A 138 9.12 -11.52 -23.62
C ALA A 138 7.88 -10.77 -24.13
N LEU A 139 7.19 -10.11 -23.22
CA LEU A 139 6.11 -9.17 -23.52
C LEU A 139 6.55 -7.75 -23.16
N ILE A 140 6.19 -6.77 -24.00
CA ILE A 140 6.46 -5.36 -23.74
C ILE A 140 5.76 -4.96 -22.44
N GLY A 141 6.52 -4.38 -21.50
CA GLY A 141 6.01 -3.94 -20.19
C GLY A 141 5.92 -5.04 -19.13
N PHE A 142 6.24 -6.30 -19.46
CA PHE A 142 6.30 -7.42 -18.54
C PHE A 142 7.72 -7.93 -18.37
N THR A 143 8.00 -8.56 -17.23
CA THR A 143 9.27 -9.21 -16.95
C THR A 143 9.12 -10.73 -17.02
N SER A 144 10.22 -11.41 -17.38
CA SER A 144 10.25 -12.88 -17.34
C SER A 144 10.58 -13.46 -15.97
N SER A 145 10.75 -12.61 -14.95
CA SER A 145 11.19 -13.00 -13.61
C SER A 145 10.65 -12.06 -12.56
N PRO A 146 10.37 -12.52 -11.33
CA PRO A 146 10.02 -11.67 -10.22
C PRO A 146 11.12 -10.65 -9.91
N GLU A 147 10.71 -9.42 -9.64
CA GLU A 147 11.62 -8.30 -9.38
C GLU A 147 11.20 -7.55 -8.12
N GLN A 148 12.20 -7.08 -7.36
CA GLN A 148 11.99 -6.17 -6.25
C GLN A 148 12.93 -4.98 -6.35
N TYR A 149 12.37 -3.78 -6.33
CA TYR A 149 13.06 -2.51 -6.48
C TYR A 149 13.12 -1.79 -5.14
N TYR A 150 14.23 -1.13 -4.87
CA TYR A 150 14.46 -0.36 -3.65
C TYR A 150 14.79 1.08 -3.99
N GLY A 151 14.13 2.03 -3.32
CA GLY A 151 14.33 3.43 -3.61
C GLY A 151 13.61 4.37 -2.67
N GLU A 152 13.26 5.52 -3.21
CA GLU A 152 12.66 6.60 -2.46
C GLU A 152 11.62 7.36 -3.29
N CYS A 153 10.67 7.99 -2.60
CA CYS A 153 9.62 8.78 -3.22
C CYS A 153 9.57 10.19 -2.62
N GLU A 154 9.21 11.15 -3.47
CA GLU A 154 8.95 12.54 -3.11
C GLU A 154 7.52 12.94 -3.47
N ILE A 155 6.87 13.70 -2.60
CA ILE A 155 5.55 14.28 -2.88
C ILE A 155 5.73 15.39 -3.90
N LEU A 156 4.92 15.37 -4.95
CA LEU A 156 4.84 16.45 -5.92
C LEU A 156 3.77 17.47 -5.46
N GLN A 157 4.08 18.76 -5.63
CA GLN A 157 3.17 19.86 -5.31
C GLN A 157 2.18 20.12 -6.45
#